data_4768fd34e4025a9ed7aa938769ec1fc5
#
_entry.id   4768fd34e4025a9ed7aa938769ec1fc5
#
_cell.length_a   1.000
_cell.length_b   1.000
_cell.length_c   1.000
_cell.angle_alpha   90.00
_cell.angle_beta   90.00
_cell.angle_gamma   90.00
#
_symmetry.space_group_name_H-M   'P 1'
#
loop_
_entity.id
_entity.type
_entity.pdbx_description
1 polymer ?
#
loop_
_entity_poly.entity_id
_entity_poly.type
_entity_poly.pdbx_seq_one_letter_code
_entity_poly.pdbx_strand_id
1 'polypeptide(L)'
;MNRLLISSLILSSIGNSAVAGNASKENHPNIILILCDDMGFSDLGCYGGEVRTPNIDFLAEEGIRFSQFKNTGRSCPSRAALLTGHYQHEAGMGWMTAVDEHRPGYRGQIAANIPTIAEVLRDNGYATYMSGKWHVTVDGAFDEPNGSYPVQRGFQKYYGCLSGGGSYYAPKPVYSG
;
A
#
# COMPACT_ATOMS: atom_id res chain seq x y z
N MET A 1 35.92 -70.90 -15.98
CA MET A 1 36.96 -69.91 -15.64
C MET A 1 36.45 -68.53 -16.03
N ASN A 2 35.83 -67.89 -15.10
CA ASN A 2 35.20 -66.56 -15.33
C ASN A 2 36.13 -65.47 -14.84
N ARG A 3 36.53 -64.56 -15.70
CA ARG A 3 37.27 -63.37 -15.35
C ARG A 3 36.23 -62.21 -15.16
N LEU A 4 36.09 -61.75 -13.95
CA LEU A 4 35.38 -60.49 -13.62
C LEU A 4 36.30 -59.32 -14.00
N LEU A 5 35.82 -58.46 -14.90
CA LEU A 5 36.40 -57.13 -15.11
C LEU A 5 35.72 -56.12 -14.21
N ILE A 6 36.45 -55.59 -13.27
CA ILE A 6 36.02 -54.48 -12.40
C ILE A 6 36.36 -53.17 -13.13
N SER A 7 35.34 -52.51 -13.67
CA SER A 7 35.51 -51.14 -14.21
C SER A 7 35.38 -50.13 -13.07
N SER A 8 36.47 -49.51 -12.70
CA SER A 8 36.49 -48.39 -11.75
C SER A 8 35.97 -47.13 -12.42
N LEU A 9 34.79 -46.69 -11.95
CA LEU A 9 34.23 -45.39 -12.30
C LEU A 9 34.93 -44.31 -11.48
N ILE A 10 35.72 -43.48 -12.12
CA ILE A 10 36.27 -42.26 -11.50
C ILE A 10 35.20 -41.18 -11.63
N LEU A 11 34.54 -40.86 -10.48
CA LEU A 11 33.63 -39.73 -10.39
C LEU A 11 34.47 -38.46 -10.17
N SER A 12 34.68 -37.70 -11.22
CA SER A 12 35.27 -36.35 -11.10
C SER A 12 34.19 -35.41 -10.55
N SER A 13 34.35 -34.98 -9.28
CA SER A 13 33.58 -33.91 -8.71
C SER A 13 33.94 -32.58 -9.36
N ILE A 14 33.09 -32.13 -10.28
CA ILE A 14 33.15 -30.73 -10.76
C ILE A 14 32.61 -29.88 -9.65
N GLY A 15 33.49 -29.22 -8.91
CA GLY A 15 33.15 -28.20 -7.94
C GLY A 15 32.47 -27.03 -8.66
N ASN A 16 31.15 -26.91 -8.54
CA ASN A 16 30.42 -25.70 -8.85
C ASN A 16 30.82 -24.64 -7.81
N SER A 17 31.83 -23.86 -8.12
CA SER A 17 32.05 -22.59 -7.45
C SER A 17 30.88 -21.68 -7.86
N ALA A 18 29.86 -21.61 -7.02
CA ALA A 18 28.87 -20.57 -7.12
C ALA A 18 29.59 -19.22 -6.96
N VAL A 19 29.84 -18.55 -8.08
CA VAL A 19 30.19 -17.15 -8.09
C VAL A 19 28.97 -16.45 -7.47
N ALA A 20 29.10 -16.08 -6.20
CA ALA A 20 28.19 -15.14 -5.57
C ALA A 20 28.34 -13.83 -6.37
N GLY A 21 27.50 -13.69 -7.40
CA GLY A 21 27.33 -12.42 -8.06
C GLY A 21 26.97 -11.41 -6.97
N ASN A 22 27.78 -10.39 -6.81
CA ASN A 22 27.37 -9.17 -6.14
C ASN A 22 26.14 -8.70 -6.88
N ALA A 23 24.96 -9.04 -6.38
CA ALA A 23 23.72 -8.36 -6.76
C ALA A 23 24.00 -6.89 -6.42
N SER A 24 24.21 -6.08 -7.43
CA SER A 24 24.23 -4.64 -7.29
C SER A 24 22.96 -4.31 -6.54
N LYS A 25 23.07 -3.67 -5.38
CA LYS A 25 21.92 -3.14 -4.65
C LYS A 25 21.21 -2.25 -5.65
N GLU A 26 20.11 -2.74 -6.24
CA GLU A 26 19.29 -1.91 -7.12
C GLU A 26 18.90 -0.70 -6.30
N ASN A 27 19.28 0.47 -6.77
CA ASN A 27 19.08 1.72 -6.07
C ASN A 27 17.64 2.16 -6.35
N HIS A 28 16.67 1.53 -5.65
CA HIS A 28 15.27 1.87 -5.77
C HIS A 28 15.04 3.28 -5.20
N PRO A 29 14.32 4.17 -5.92
CA PRO A 29 13.99 5.48 -5.39
C PRO A 29 13.05 5.37 -4.19
N ASN A 30 13.17 6.28 -3.23
CA ASN A 30 12.16 6.41 -2.18
C ASN A 30 10.84 6.92 -2.78
N ILE A 31 9.72 6.36 -2.33
CA ILE A 31 8.37 6.73 -2.76
C ILE A 31 7.63 7.30 -1.55
N ILE A 32 7.18 8.55 -1.66
CA ILE A 32 6.37 9.22 -0.65
C ILE A 32 5.02 9.53 -1.26
N LEU A 33 3.96 8.95 -0.70
CA LEU A 33 2.57 9.18 -1.09
C LEU A 33 1.88 10.02 0.00
N ILE A 34 1.50 11.25 -0.34
CA ILE A 34 0.80 12.17 0.56
C ILE A 34 -0.65 12.29 0.08
N LEU A 35 -1.59 11.86 0.91
CA LEU A 35 -3.02 11.98 0.66
C LEU A 35 -3.65 12.96 1.66
N CYS A 36 -4.09 14.10 1.16
CA CYS A 36 -4.83 15.07 1.96
C CYS A 36 -6.31 14.68 1.98
N ASP A 37 -6.92 14.71 3.17
CA ASP A 37 -8.34 14.42 3.38
C ASP A 37 -9.15 15.72 3.24
N ASP A 38 -10.29 15.63 2.56
CA ASP A 38 -11.23 16.73 2.33
C ASP A 38 -10.62 17.99 1.66
N MET A 39 -9.53 17.85 0.92
CA MET A 39 -8.92 18.94 0.17
C MET A 39 -9.45 18.97 -1.26
N GLY A 40 -9.93 20.13 -1.68
CA GLY A 40 -10.41 20.38 -3.02
C GLY A 40 -9.31 20.82 -4.00
N PHE A 41 -9.59 20.72 -5.28
CA PHE A 41 -8.69 21.16 -6.35
C PHE A 41 -8.28 22.63 -6.23
N SER A 42 -9.22 23.50 -5.85
CA SER A 42 -9.01 24.94 -5.73
C SER A 42 -8.42 25.39 -4.39
N ASP A 43 -8.07 24.47 -3.49
CA ASP A 43 -7.50 24.85 -2.18
C ASP A 43 -6.00 25.14 -2.26
N LEU A 44 -5.33 24.58 -3.27
CA LEU A 44 -3.89 24.75 -3.45
C LEU A 44 -3.54 26.00 -4.26
N GLY A 45 -2.51 26.72 -3.83
CA GLY A 45 -2.01 27.93 -4.52
C GLY A 45 -1.64 27.67 -5.98
N CYS A 46 -0.99 26.54 -6.28
CA CYS A 46 -0.62 26.16 -7.64
C CYS A 46 -1.79 25.91 -8.60
N TYR A 47 -3.01 25.80 -8.09
CA TYR A 47 -4.26 25.75 -8.86
C TYR A 47 -5.12 27.01 -8.72
N GLY A 48 -4.57 28.08 -8.14
CA GLY A 48 -5.26 29.36 -7.96
C GLY A 48 -6.04 29.47 -6.65
N GLY A 49 -5.76 28.62 -5.66
CA GLY A 49 -6.36 28.67 -4.35
C GLY A 49 -5.96 29.90 -3.54
N GLU A 50 -6.81 30.30 -2.59
CA GLU A 50 -6.57 31.44 -1.70
C GLU A 50 -5.63 31.08 -0.55
N VAL A 51 -5.48 29.80 -0.20
CA VAL A 51 -4.60 29.32 0.84
C VAL A 51 -3.16 29.31 0.35
N ARG A 52 -2.25 29.85 1.13
CA ARG A 52 -0.82 29.82 0.82
C ARG A 52 -0.26 28.42 1.06
N THR A 53 0.19 27.76 0.02
CA THR A 53 0.74 26.39 0.05
C THR A 53 2.16 26.30 -0.54
N PRO A 54 3.14 27.09 -0.04
CA PRO A 54 4.41 27.33 -0.72
C PRO A 54 5.22 26.03 -0.97
N ASN A 55 5.16 25.07 -0.07
CA ASN A 55 5.89 23.81 -0.23
C ASN A 55 5.23 22.88 -1.26
N ILE A 56 3.90 22.87 -1.33
CA ILE A 56 3.17 22.09 -2.34
C ILE A 56 3.29 22.78 -3.69
N ASP A 57 3.24 24.12 -3.72
CA ASP A 57 3.44 24.91 -4.94
C ASP A 57 4.83 24.66 -5.52
N PHE A 58 5.87 24.61 -4.67
CA PHE A 58 7.22 24.23 -5.10
C PHE A 58 7.27 22.81 -5.72
N LEU A 59 6.61 21.83 -5.14
CA LEU A 59 6.51 20.48 -5.74
C LEU A 59 5.79 20.52 -7.09
N ALA A 60 4.81 21.39 -7.25
CA ALA A 60 4.07 21.55 -8.50
C ALA A 60 4.91 22.26 -9.60
N GLU A 61 5.83 23.13 -9.20
CA GLU A 61 6.76 23.83 -10.11
C GLU A 61 7.87 22.90 -10.60
N GLU A 62 8.42 22.08 -9.70
CA GLU A 62 9.55 21.19 -10.01
C GLU A 62 9.10 19.80 -10.56
N GLY A 63 7.83 19.48 -10.48
CA GLY A 63 7.28 18.18 -10.82
C GLY A 63 6.23 18.20 -11.93
N ILE A 64 5.34 17.21 -11.89
CA ILE A 64 4.22 17.10 -12.83
C ILE A 64 2.93 17.47 -12.12
N ARG A 65 2.19 18.41 -12.68
CA ARG A 65 0.90 18.85 -12.19
C ARG A 65 -0.23 18.36 -13.11
N PHE A 66 -1.14 17.56 -12.56
CA PHE A 66 -2.29 17.05 -13.30
C PHE A 66 -3.48 18.00 -13.18
N SER A 67 -4.09 18.37 -14.30
CA SER A 67 -5.28 19.22 -14.35
C SER A 67 -6.59 18.43 -14.44
N GLN A 68 -6.53 17.13 -14.72
CA GLN A 68 -7.69 16.25 -14.90
C GLN A 68 -7.62 14.99 -14.04
N PHE A 69 -7.01 15.09 -12.87
CA PHE A 69 -6.95 13.98 -11.92
C PHE A 69 -8.26 13.92 -11.11
N LYS A 70 -8.94 12.78 -11.15
CA LYS A 70 -10.24 12.58 -10.48
C LYS A 70 -10.13 11.48 -9.43
N ASN A 71 -10.85 11.68 -8.34
CA ASN A 71 -11.05 10.66 -7.31
C ASN A 71 -12.50 10.11 -7.38
N THR A 72 -12.89 9.30 -6.41
CA THR A 72 -14.22 8.68 -6.36
C THR A 72 -15.20 9.48 -5.48
N GLY A 73 -14.86 10.71 -5.09
CA GLY A 73 -15.69 11.67 -4.37
C GLY A 73 -15.94 11.37 -2.89
N ARG A 74 -15.47 10.22 -2.36
CA ARG A 74 -15.59 9.83 -0.96
C ARG A 74 -14.28 9.24 -0.44
N SER A 75 -14.07 9.31 0.88
CA SER A 75 -12.84 8.91 1.54
C SER A 75 -12.48 7.44 1.30
N CYS A 76 -13.30 6.48 1.75
CA CYS A 76 -13.00 5.06 1.66
C CYS A 76 -12.82 4.57 0.21
N PRO A 77 -13.74 4.88 -0.72
CA PRO A 77 -13.59 4.49 -2.11
C PRO A 77 -12.33 5.04 -2.76
N SER A 78 -12.00 6.33 -2.50
CA SER A 78 -10.79 6.97 -3.05
C SER A 78 -9.51 6.34 -2.48
N ARG A 79 -9.50 6.04 -1.18
CA ARG A 79 -8.36 5.37 -0.53
C ARG A 79 -8.17 3.95 -1.07
N ALA A 80 -9.26 3.20 -1.21
CA ALA A 80 -9.19 1.86 -1.80
C ALA A 80 -8.66 1.90 -3.24
N ALA A 81 -9.18 2.79 -4.06
CA ALA A 81 -8.70 2.94 -5.45
C ALA A 81 -7.22 3.34 -5.51
N LEU A 82 -6.78 4.28 -4.66
CA LEU A 82 -5.39 4.72 -4.59
C LEU A 82 -4.45 3.61 -4.11
N LEU A 83 -4.86 2.88 -3.08
CA LEU A 83 -4.05 1.82 -2.47
C LEU A 83 -3.94 0.57 -3.34
N THR A 84 -4.91 0.32 -4.22
CA THR A 84 -4.97 -0.93 -4.99
C THR A 84 -4.74 -0.75 -6.48
N GLY A 85 -4.90 0.47 -7.01
CA GLY A 85 -4.91 0.72 -8.45
C GLY A 85 -6.17 0.21 -9.16
N HIS A 86 -7.17 -0.28 -8.42
CA HIS A 86 -8.43 -0.80 -8.93
C HIS A 86 -9.57 0.18 -8.72
N TYR A 87 -10.65 0.03 -9.48
CA TYR A 87 -11.90 0.73 -9.16
C TYR A 87 -12.41 0.30 -7.77
N GLN A 88 -12.97 1.23 -7.03
CA GLN A 88 -13.43 1.00 -5.67
C GLN A 88 -14.40 -0.19 -5.51
N HIS A 89 -15.26 -0.44 -6.50
CA HIS A 89 -16.18 -1.59 -6.48
C HIS A 89 -15.44 -2.91 -6.65
N GLU A 90 -14.40 -2.96 -7.49
CA GLU A 90 -13.54 -4.15 -7.63
C GLU A 90 -12.78 -4.40 -6.32
N ALA A 91 -12.30 -3.32 -5.69
CA ALA A 91 -11.63 -3.38 -4.39
C ALA A 91 -12.57 -3.72 -3.21
N GLY A 92 -13.88 -3.87 -3.43
CA GLY A 92 -14.85 -4.14 -2.37
C GLY A 92 -15.34 -2.92 -1.60
N MET A 93 -14.95 -1.72 -2.02
CA MET A 93 -15.15 -0.44 -1.33
C MET A 93 -16.05 0.52 -2.11
N GLY A 94 -17.10 0.02 -2.74
CA GLY A 94 -18.05 0.84 -3.50
C GLY A 94 -18.84 1.84 -2.66
N TRP A 95 -18.84 1.66 -1.33
CA TRP A 95 -19.48 2.54 -0.35
C TRP A 95 -18.58 2.78 0.87
N MET A 96 -19.13 3.35 1.95
CA MET A 96 -18.42 3.60 3.20
C MET A 96 -18.17 2.30 3.98
N THR A 97 -17.16 2.28 4.84
CA THR A 97 -16.75 1.09 5.61
C THR A 97 -17.74 0.63 6.67
N ALA A 98 -18.71 1.48 7.06
CA ALA A 98 -19.60 1.19 8.18
C ALA A 98 -20.42 -0.11 8.02
N VAL A 99 -20.60 -0.59 6.80
CA VAL A 99 -21.48 -1.74 6.52
C VAL A 99 -20.82 -2.68 5.50
N ASP A 100 -20.64 -3.95 5.86
CA ASP A 100 -20.45 -5.04 4.91
C ASP A 100 -21.84 -5.50 4.42
N GLU A 101 -22.17 -5.18 3.19
CA GLU A 101 -23.45 -5.59 2.58
C GLU A 101 -23.43 -7.03 2.06
N HIS A 102 -22.37 -7.80 2.33
CA HIS A 102 -22.18 -9.19 1.91
C HIS A 102 -22.36 -9.45 0.41
N ARG A 103 -22.15 -8.43 -0.41
CA ARG A 103 -22.22 -8.53 -1.87
C ARG A 103 -20.93 -8.02 -2.55
N PRO A 104 -20.61 -8.49 -3.75
CA PRO A 104 -19.45 -8.01 -4.48
C PRO A 104 -19.46 -6.48 -4.62
N GLY A 105 -18.29 -5.86 -4.43
CA GLY A 105 -18.14 -4.41 -4.52
C GLY A 105 -18.52 -3.61 -3.28
N TYR A 106 -19.15 -4.23 -2.27
CA TYR A 106 -19.70 -3.54 -1.07
C TYR A 106 -19.38 -4.32 0.20
N ARG A 107 -18.10 -4.63 0.40
CA ARG A 107 -17.61 -5.45 1.52
C ARG A 107 -17.18 -4.64 2.74
N GLY A 108 -17.17 -3.32 2.63
CA GLY A 108 -16.75 -2.43 3.71
C GLY A 108 -15.26 -2.49 4.05
N GLN A 109 -14.48 -3.24 3.29
CA GLN A 109 -13.02 -3.33 3.39
C GLN A 109 -12.39 -3.73 2.06
N ILE A 110 -11.10 -3.49 1.90
CA ILE A 110 -10.37 -3.93 0.70
C ILE A 110 -10.43 -5.46 0.62
N ALA A 111 -10.83 -5.97 -0.53
CA ALA A 111 -10.91 -7.40 -0.80
C ALA A 111 -9.55 -8.07 -0.63
N ALA A 112 -9.53 -9.22 0.06
CA ALA A 112 -8.27 -9.91 0.41
C ALA A 112 -7.46 -10.41 -0.80
N ASN A 113 -8.13 -10.64 -1.91
CA ASN A 113 -7.52 -11.11 -3.16
C ASN A 113 -6.97 -9.96 -4.05
N ILE A 114 -7.12 -8.72 -3.64
CA ILE A 114 -6.60 -7.56 -4.38
C ILE A 114 -5.43 -6.98 -3.59
N PRO A 115 -4.20 -7.02 -4.12
CA PRO A 115 -3.03 -6.52 -3.42
C PRO A 115 -3.07 -5.00 -3.29
N THR A 116 -2.51 -4.49 -2.20
CA THR A 116 -2.26 -3.06 -2.03
C THR A 116 -0.90 -2.68 -2.59
N ILE A 117 -0.69 -1.39 -2.84
CA ILE A 117 0.62 -0.85 -3.22
C ILE A 117 1.72 -1.21 -2.19
N ALA A 118 1.37 -1.30 -0.90
CA ALA A 118 2.31 -1.67 0.15
C ALA A 118 2.72 -3.15 0.05
N GLU A 119 1.77 -4.06 -0.24
CA GLU A 119 2.06 -5.47 -0.49
C GLU A 119 2.99 -5.63 -1.70
N VAL A 120 2.65 -4.96 -2.81
CA VAL A 120 3.46 -5.01 -4.04
C VAL A 120 4.88 -4.46 -3.80
N LEU A 121 5.00 -3.31 -3.16
CA LEU A 121 6.31 -2.69 -2.90
C LEU A 121 7.14 -3.52 -1.92
N ARG A 122 6.54 -4.06 -0.86
CA ARG A 122 7.23 -4.95 0.09
C ARG A 122 7.79 -6.18 -0.60
N ASP A 123 7.01 -6.81 -1.47
CA ASP A 123 7.42 -8.01 -2.21
C ASP A 123 8.54 -7.70 -3.23
N ASN A 124 8.74 -6.42 -3.56
CA ASN A 124 9.86 -5.91 -4.37
C ASN A 124 10.96 -5.25 -3.53
N GLY A 125 11.08 -5.58 -2.25
CA GLY A 125 12.21 -5.21 -1.40
C GLY A 125 12.14 -3.82 -0.76
N TYR A 126 11.02 -3.10 -0.88
CA TYR A 126 10.84 -1.84 -0.19
C TYR A 126 10.47 -2.03 1.28
N ALA A 127 10.96 -1.14 2.12
CA ALA A 127 10.39 -0.94 3.45
C ALA A 127 9.13 -0.07 3.32
N THR A 128 8.02 -0.52 3.91
CA THR A 128 6.70 0.09 3.74
C THR A 128 6.16 0.62 5.06
N TYR A 129 5.88 1.90 5.12
CA TYR A 129 5.43 2.58 6.32
C TYR A 129 4.20 3.44 6.01
N MET A 130 3.31 3.57 6.98
CA MET A 130 2.15 4.44 6.86
C MET A 130 1.90 5.20 8.16
N SER A 131 1.54 6.47 8.05
CA SER A 131 1.03 7.27 9.16
C SER A 131 -0.25 7.98 8.75
N GLY A 132 -1.22 8.07 9.67
CA GLY A 132 -2.47 8.80 9.47
C GLY A 132 -3.71 7.91 9.32
N LYS A 133 -4.70 8.41 8.59
CA LYS A 133 -6.00 7.78 8.43
C LYS A 133 -5.95 6.59 7.46
N TRP A 134 -6.47 5.44 7.90
CA TRP A 134 -6.63 4.23 7.08
C TRP A 134 -7.98 4.20 6.34
N HIS A 135 -9.05 4.01 7.05
CA HIS A 135 -10.45 4.09 6.60
C HIS A 135 -10.83 3.12 5.45
N VAL A 136 -10.20 1.95 5.37
CA VAL A 136 -10.54 0.88 4.42
C VAL A 136 -10.63 -0.49 5.10
N THR A 137 -11.05 -0.48 6.36
CA THR A 137 -11.46 -1.64 7.14
C THR A 137 -12.88 -1.42 7.67
N VAL A 138 -13.61 -2.48 7.97
CA VAL A 138 -14.97 -2.39 8.53
C VAL A 138 -14.95 -1.63 9.86
N ASP A 139 -15.82 -0.64 10.00
CA ASP A 139 -15.96 0.15 11.22
C ASP A 139 -16.50 -0.70 12.39
N GLY A 140 -16.00 -0.43 13.59
CA GLY A 140 -16.47 -1.06 14.84
C GLY A 140 -15.82 -2.40 15.19
N ALA A 141 -14.98 -2.97 14.34
CA ALA A 141 -14.26 -4.22 14.60
C ALA A 141 -12.75 -3.95 14.85
N PHE A 142 -12.43 -3.03 15.79
CA PHE A 142 -11.05 -2.60 16.01
C PHE A 142 -10.37 -3.31 17.18
N ASP A 143 -11.06 -4.20 17.86
CA ASP A 143 -10.52 -4.92 19.03
C ASP A 143 -9.56 -6.04 18.61
N GLU A 144 -9.80 -6.63 17.43
CA GLU A 144 -8.97 -7.72 16.90
C GLU A 144 -8.67 -7.50 15.41
N PRO A 145 -7.44 -7.79 14.97
CA PRO A 145 -7.07 -7.72 13.56
C PRO A 145 -7.90 -8.69 12.70
N ASN A 146 -8.52 -8.16 11.66
CA ASN A 146 -9.48 -8.90 10.81
C ASN A 146 -8.98 -9.17 9.38
N GLY A 147 -7.68 -9.06 9.14
CA GLY A 147 -7.08 -9.24 7.81
C GLY A 147 -7.08 -7.99 6.93
N SER A 148 -7.66 -6.87 7.40
CA SER A 148 -7.76 -5.62 6.64
C SER A 148 -6.99 -4.44 7.23
N TYR A 149 -6.27 -4.62 8.33
CA TYR A 149 -5.47 -3.57 8.95
C TYR A 149 -4.22 -3.25 8.12
N PRO A 150 -3.67 -2.04 8.21
CA PRO A 150 -2.50 -1.65 7.42
C PRO A 150 -1.34 -2.64 7.50
N VAL A 151 -1.01 -3.14 8.71
CA VAL A 151 0.08 -4.11 8.92
C VAL A 151 -0.22 -5.48 8.31
N GLN A 152 -1.50 -5.83 8.13
CA GLN A 152 -1.94 -7.04 7.46
C GLN A 152 -2.04 -6.87 5.93
N ARG A 153 -1.98 -5.61 5.48
CA ARG A 153 -2.08 -5.20 4.08
C ARG A 153 -0.79 -4.57 3.57
N GLY A 154 0.35 -5.10 4.04
CA GLY A 154 1.67 -4.87 3.49
C GLY A 154 2.50 -3.78 4.15
N PHE A 155 1.95 -2.95 5.02
CA PHE A 155 2.75 -1.98 5.77
C PHE A 155 3.49 -2.65 6.92
N GLN A 156 4.80 -2.50 6.98
CA GLN A 156 5.64 -3.04 8.06
C GLN A 156 5.49 -2.27 9.37
N LYS A 157 5.12 -1.00 9.28
CA LYS A 157 4.79 -0.16 10.44
C LYS A 157 3.63 0.76 10.09
N TYR A 158 2.76 0.94 11.06
CA TYR A 158 1.63 1.84 10.96
C TYR A 158 1.40 2.60 12.27
N TYR A 159 1.06 3.88 12.16
CA TYR A 159 0.57 4.69 13.26
C TYR A 159 -0.54 5.61 12.79
N GLY A 160 -1.74 5.50 13.37
CA GLY A 160 -2.86 6.35 12.98
C GLY A 160 -4.23 5.82 13.34
N CYS A 161 -5.27 6.40 12.72
CA CYS A 161 -6.66 6.03 12.93
C CYS A 161 -7.13 5.03 11.88
N LEU A 162 -7.70 3.91 12.34
CA LEU A 162 -8.32 2.91 11.47
C LEU A 162 -9.66 3.40 10.91
N SER A 163 -10.43 4.15 11.71
CA SER A 163 -11.74 4.68 11.36
C SER A 163 -11.69 5.90 10.43
N GLY A 164 -12.86 6.29 9.94
CA GLY A 164 -13.04 7.42 9.03
C GLY A 164 -12.94 8.80 9.66
N GLY A 165 -13.11 8.91 10.96
CA GLY A 165 -13.13 10.19 11.66
C GLY A 165 -12.74 10.05 13.12
N GLY A 166 -12.47 11.18 13.75
CA GLY A 166 -12.10 11.26 15.15
C GLY A 166 -11.68 12.66 15.53
N SER A 167 -11.50 12.89 16.82
CA SER A 167 -10.97 14.16 17.32
C SER A 167 -9.48 14.28 16.98
N TYR A 168 -9.04 15.43 16.48
CA TYR A 168 -7.63 15.73 16.29
C TYR A 168 -6.86 15.86 17.63
N TYR A 169 -7.55 16.19 18.71
CA TYR A 169 -6.98 16.38 20.04
C TYR A 169 -7.02 15.14 20.92
N ALA A 170 -7.95 14.23 20.63
CA ALA A 170 -8.11 12.96 21.33
C ALA A 170 -8.52 11.86 20.34
N PRO A 171 -7.63 11.50 19.42
CA PRO A 171 -7.93 10.52 18.37
C PRO A 171 -8.22 9.15 18.99
N LYS A 172 -9.32 8.52 18.55
CA LYS A 172 -9.70 7.15 18.94
C LYS A 172 -10.41 6.49 17.76
N PRO A 173 -10.17 5.22 17.51
CA PRO A 173 -9.05 4.42 18.02
C PRO A 173 -7.72 4.81 17.33
N VAL A 174 -6.64 4.85 18.08
CA VAL A 174 -5.28 4.94 17.55
C VAL A 174 -4.68 3.55 17.58
N TYR A 175 -4.19 3.11 16.44
CA TYR A 175 -3.50 1.84 16.29
C TYR A 175 -2.02 2.07 16.00
N SER A 176 -1.17 1.27 16.64
CA SER A 176 0.27 1.22 16.38
C SER A 176 0.67 -0.25 16.22
N GLY A 177 1.31 -0.59 15.11
CA GLY A 177 1.79 -1.92 14.80
C GLY A 177 2.96 -1.91 13.82
#